data_3fab5114af5a716eb1e8181b4ebe8545
#
_entry.id   3fab5114af5a716eb1e8181b4ebe8545
#
_cell.length_a   1.000
_cell.length_b   1.000
_cell.length_c   1.000
_cell.angle_alpha   90.00
_cell.angle_beta   90.00
_cell.angle_gamma   90.00
#
_symmetry.space_group_name_H-M   'P 1'
#
loop_
_entity.id
_entity.type
_entity.pdbx_description
1 polymer ?
#
loop_
_entity_poly.entity_id
_entity_poly.type
_entity_poly.pdbx_seq_one_letter_code
_entity_poly.pdbx_strand_id
1 'polypeptide(L)'
;MEEIKVYIVVVLCQLIYGGNYILCKDVLNGGMPTTIFVFYRLFFGTLAFVPLALVCGRKNAPQLSWKITAKIFFLALFGVTFILNIFAIGVKFTSSTVTSAISNAIPVVTFTLAVLLRLESVTLKKIRGIAKILGIVLCLAGVIILAFYEGPNLKSVSHHQPFLNGSKNKQGPHSKLEWIIGTFILILFTIAWSFWVILQGPVLKEYPSKLLLSTLCTFFGVMQSFFVALIAERDFNKWKLHLDDSLLAVLYSGIIVSGLAFYLQLWCLEKKGPVFTAIWQPLSFLVTLACSSFFLGEMIKLGSVLGGLLMVGGLYSVLWGKQRDNLEKKPSTEEEINCQELPVSKNSTNQDHAIVMHDLIK
;
A
#
# COMPACT_ATOMS: atom_id res chain seq x y z
N MET A 1 -14.33 -18.25 0.57
CA MET A 1 -13.43 -18.01 1.74
C MET A 1 -12.18 -17.20 1.40
N GLU A 2 -11.47 -17.46 0.30
CA GLU A 2 -10.25 -16.71 -0.08
C GLU A 2 -10.51 -15.21 -0.32
N GLU A 3 -11.63 -14.85 -0.91
CA GLU A 3 -11.96 -13.44 -1.15
C GLU A 3 -12.14 -12.64 0.14
N ILE A 4 -12.82 -13.19 1.13
CA ILE A 4 -13.04 -12.53 2.44
C ILE A 4 -11.70 -12.32 3.15
N LYS A 5 -10.77 -13.28 3.07
CA LYS A 5 -9.43 -13.14 3.65
C LYS A 5 -8.68 -11.92 3.10
N VAL A 6 -8.78 -11.64 1.78
CA VAL A 6 -8.11 -10.49 1.17
C VAL A 6 -8.67 -9.17 1.72
N TYR A 7 -9.99 -9.08 1.91
CA TYR A 7 -10.60 -7.89 2.51
C TYR A 7 -10.19 -7.69 3.97
N ILE A 8 -10.16 -8.77 4.76
CA ILE A 8 -9.69 -8.69 6.16
C ILE A 8 -8.23 -8.22 6.23
N VAL A 9 -7.37 -8.81 5.40
CA VAL A 9 -5.94 -8.49 5.38
C VAL A 9 -5.70 -7.05 4.96
N VAL A 10 -6.37 -6.54 3.93
CA VAL A 10 -6.19 -5.16 3.51
C VAL A 10 -6.69 -4.16 4.56
N VAL A 11 -7.81 -4.46 5.24
CA VAL A 11 -8.29 -3.66 6.38
C VAL A 11 -7.25 -3.64 7.49
N LEU A 12 -6.68 -4.80 7.85
CA LEU A 12 -5.62 -4.88 8.85
C LEU A 12 -4.41 -4.03 8.47
N CYS A 13 -3.99 -4.06 7.20
CA CYS A 13 -2.91 -3.20 6.71
C CYS A 13 -3.22 -1.71 6.94
N GLN A 14 -4.44 -1.28 6.67
CA GLN A 14 -4.82 0.13 6.84
C GLN A 14 -4.88 0.54 8.31
N LEU A 15 -5.31 -0.35 9.21
CA LEU A 15 -5.22 -0.11 10.67
C LEU A 15 -3.77 0.08 11.11
N ILE A 16 -2.88 -0.78 10.64
CA ILE A 16 -1.44 -0.70 10.94
C ILE A 16 -0.84 0.62 10.40
N TYR A 17 -1.15 1.01 9.17
CA TYR A 17 -0.65 2.26 8.59
C TYR A 17 -1.21 3.49 9.30
N GLY A 18 -2.50 3.47 9.69
CA GLY A 18 -3.12 4.56 10.44
C GLY A 18 -2.43 4.83 11.78
N GLY A 19 -2.14 3.78 12.55
CA GLY A 19 -1.35 3.88 13.79
C GLY A 19 0.08 4.40 13.55
N ASN A 20 0.70 3.96 12.46
CA ASN A 20 2.07 4.38 12.13
C ASN A 20 2.20 5.89 11.88
N TYR A 21 1.22 6.56 11.27
CA TYR A 21 1.27 8.01 11.03
C TYR A 21 1.44 8.79 12.34
N ILE A 22 0.75 8.36 13.39
CA ILE A 22 0.78 9.02 14.72
C ILE A 22 2.14 8.77 15.40
N LEU A 23 2.54 7.51 15.49
CA LEU A 23 3.80 7.13 16.13
C LEU A 23 5.02 7.73 15.44
N CYS A 24 5.03 7.78 14.10
CA CYS A 24 6.09 8.46 13.35
C CYS A 24 6.17 9.94 13.72
N LYS A 25 5.02 10.63 13.78
CA LYS A 25 5.00 12.06 14.10
C LYS A 25 5.50 12.32 15.50
N ASP A 26 5.12 11.50 16.48
CA ASP A 26 5.54 11.63 17.87
C ASP A 26 7.06 11.50 18.03
N VAL A 27 7.66 10.47 17.43
CA VAL A 27 9.12 10.25 17.44
C VAL A 27 9.89 11.39 16.78
N LEU A 28 9.40 11.87 15.62
CA LEU A 28 10.06 12.95 14.89
C LEU A 28 9.94 14.29 15.63
N ASN A 29 8.85 14.52 16.36
CA ASN A 29 8.67 15.66 17.25
C ASN A 29 9.57 15.55 18.51
N GLY A 30 9.89 14.34 18.95
CA GLY A 30 10.84 14.03 20.03
C GLY A 30 12.30 14.37 19.68
N GLY A 31 12.56 14.78 18.43
CA GLY A 31 13.89 15.26 17.98
C GLY A 31 14.75 14.19 17.31
N MET A 32 14.26 12.96 17.09
CA MET A 32 14.99 11.93 16.33
C MET A 32 15.19 12.39 14.87
N PRO A 33 16.42 12.32 14.33
CA PRO A 33 16.66 12.60 12.92
C PRO A 33 15.90 11.64 12.01
N THR A 34 15.30 12.17 10.94
CA THR A 34 14.47 11.38 10.02
C THR A 34 15.21 10.19 9.39
N THR A 35 16.48 10.39 9.03
CA THR A 35 17.32 9.36 8.41
C THR A 35 17.66 8.23 9.37
N ILE A 36 17.94 8.56 10.64
CA ILE A 36 18.20 7.58 11.70
C ILE A 36 16.91 6.78 12.00
N PHE A 37 15.77 7.45 12.08
CA PHE A 37 14.48 6.78 12.25
C PHE A 37 14.20 5.76 11.13
N VAL A 38 14.41 6.14 9.86
CA VAL A 38 14.23 5.24 8.72
C VAL A 38 15.19 4.06 8.78
N PHE A 39 16.47 4.28 9.13
CA PHE A 39 17.44 3.21 9.30
C PHE A 39 17.01 2.20 10.36
N TYR A 40 16.72 2.64 11.59
CA TYR A 40 16.31 1.73 12.67
C TYR A 40 15.00 1.02 12.38
N ARG A 41 14.03 1.71 11.81
CA ARG A 41 12.78 1.12 11.35
C ARG A 41 13.03 -0.08 10.42
N LEU A 42 13.87 0.09 9.41
CA LEU A 42 14.19 -0.96 8.45
C LEU A 42 15.04 -2.07 9.09
N PHE A 43 15.98 -1.70 9.97
CA PHE A 43 16.85 -2.63 10.68
C PHE A 43 16.03 -3.62 11.54
N PHE A 44 15.15 -3.14 12.40
CA PHE A 44 14.31 -4.00 13.23
C PHE A 44 13.32 -4.82 12.41
N GLY A 45 12.76 -4.24 11.35
CA GLY A 45 11.90 -4.98 10.41
C GLY A 45 12.64 -6.13 9.74
N THR A 46 13.84 -5.89 9.26
CA THR A 46 14.68 -6.91 8.63
C THR A 46 15.12 -7.97 9.63
N LEU A 47 15.55 -7.56 10.82
CA LEU A 47 15.99 -8.49 11.89
C LEU A 47 14.87 -9.47 12.27
N ALA A 48 13.63 -9.01 12.34
CA ALA A 48 12.48 -9.86 12.65
C ALA A 48 12.09 -10.80 11.49
N PHE A 49 12.19 -10.34 10.24
CA PHE A 49 11.69 -11.09 9.09
C PHE A 49 12.73 -11.98 8.41
N VAL A 50 14.04 -11.72 8.58
CA VAL A 50 15.11 -12.59 8.02
C VAL A 50 14.99 -14.03 8.51
N PRO A 51 14.84 -14.33 9.82
CA PRO A 51 14.68 -15.72 10.27
C PRO A 51 13.47 -16.39 9.65
N LEU A 52 12.33 -15.70 9.59
CA LEU A 52 11.10 -16.21 8.99
C LEU A 52 11.27 -16.47 7.48
N ALA A 53 11.94 -15.58 6.78
CA ALA A 53 12.20 -15.71 5.35
C ALA A 53 13.13 -16.88 5.03
N LEU A 54 14.13 -17.11 5.86
CA LEU A 54 15.06 -18.24 5.69
C LEU A 54 14.40 -19.60 5.96
N VAL A 55 13.52 -19.67 6.96
CA VAL A 55 12.84 -20.92 7.34
C VAL A 55 11.65 -21.22 6.41
N CYS A 56 10.76 -20.22 6.22
CA CYS A 56 9.48 -20.42 5.52
C CYS A 56 9.54 -20.04 4.04
N GLY A 57 10.37 -19.05 3.67
CA GLY A 57 10.41 -18.48 2.32
C GLY A 57 11.20 -19.31 1.31
N ARG A 58 12.17 -20.10 1.78
CA ARG A 58 13.16 -20.78 0.92
C ARG A 58 12.61 -22.04 0.24
N LYS A 59 11.60 -22.69 0.81
CA LYS A 59 11.08 -23.99 0.31
C LYS A 59 10.53 -23.96 -1.12
N ASN A 60 9.97 -22.85 -1.56
CA ASN A 60 9.33 -22.70 -2.88
C ASN A 60 9.86 -21.48 -3.67
N ALA A 61 11.00 -20.93 -3.30
CA ALA A 61 11.54 -19.77 -3.96
C ALA A 61 12.35 -20.15 -5.20
N PRO A 62 12.16 -19.47 -6.35
CA PRO A 62 13.03 -19.64 -7.51
C PRO A 62 14.46 -19.21 -7.16
N GLN A 63 15.43 -19.71 -7.92
CA GLN A 63 16.83 -19.33 -7.75
C GLN A 63 16.99 -17.82 -7.97
N LEU A 64 17.72 -17.18 -7.07
CA LEU A 64 17.97 -15.74 -7.12
C LEU A 64 19.03 -15.46 -8.21
N SER A 65 18.59 -15.04 -9.40
CA SER A 65 19.48 -14.61 -10.46
C SER A 65 20.03 -13.20 -10.17
N TRP A 66 21.25 -12.90 -10.65
CA TRP A 66 21.82 -11.56 -10.56
C TRP A 66 20.90 -10.46 -11.12
N LYS A 67 20.20 -10.74 -12.22
CA LYS A 67 19.24 -9.81 -12.82
C LYS A 67 18.06 -9.48 -11.87
N ILE A 68 17.52 -10.50 -11.21
CA ILE A 68 16.44 -10.34 -10.25
C ILE A 68 16.94 -9.59 -9.01
N THR A 69 18.12 -9.94 -8.51
CA THR A 69 18.75 -9.24 -7.37
C THR A 69 18.94 -7.76 -7.66
N ALA A 70 19.45 -7.41 -8.85
CA ALA A 70 19.59 -6.02 -9.26
C ALA A 70 18.23 -5.29 -9.34
N LYS A 71 17.20 -5.93 -9.90
CA LYS A 71 15.84 -5.35 -9.92
C LYS A 71 15.32 -5.08 -8.50
N ILE A 72 15.49 -6.03 -7.57
CA ILE A 72 15.09 -5.89 -6.17
C ILE A 72 15.89 -4.78 -5.49
N PHE A 73 17.20 -4.68 -5.76
CA PHE A 73 18.05 -3.63 -5.22
C PHE A 73 17.58 -2.22 -5.65
N PHE A 74 17.29 -2.03 -6.94
CA PHE A 74 16.77 -0.74 -7.43
C PHE A 74 15.34 -0.48 -6.96
N LEU A 75 14.50 -1.51 -6.86
CA LEU A 75 13.17 -1.40 -6.28
C LEU A 75 13.24 -0.96 -4.80
N ALA A 76 14.21 -1.48 -4.04
CA ALA A 76 14.45 -1.08 -2.65
C ALA A 76 15.01 0.35 -2.57
N LEU A 77 15.95 0.71 -3.43
CA LEU A 77 16.54 2.06 -3.46
C LEU A 77 15.48 3.12 -3.69
N PHE A 78 14.65 2.93 -4.71
CA PHE A 78 13.56 3.85 -5.02
C PHE A 78 12.43 3.76 -3.99
N GLY A 79 11.90 2.55 -3.77
CA GLY A 79 10.66 2.35 -3.02
C GLY A 79 10.83 2.38 -1.51
N VAL A 80 11.94 1.86 -1.00
CA VAL A 80 12.15 1.74 0.45
C VAL A 80 12.99 2.92 0.95
N THR A 81 14.17 3.11 0.38
CA THR A 81 15.10 4.13 0.88
C THR A 81 14.66 5.54 0.53
N PHE A 82 14.45 5.84 -0.73
CA PHE A 82 14.08 7.18 -1.18
C PHE A 82 12.70 7.61 -0.67
N ILE A 83 11.69 6.77 -0.87
CA ILE A 83 10.30 7.09 -0.49
C ILE A 83 10.14 7.24 1.02
N LEU A 84 10.75 6.38 1.85
CA LEU A 84 10.62 6.49 3.30
C LEU A 84 11.33 7.73 3.87
N ASN A 85 12.46 8.14 3.28
CA ASN A 85 13.12 9.38 3.69
C ASN A 85 12.29 10.60 3.31
N ILE A 86 11.73 10.66 2.09
CA ILE A 86 10.80 11.72 1.68
C ILE A 86 9.58 11.76 2.61
N PHE A 87 8.99 10.60 2.92
CA PHE A 87 7.87 10.51 3.85
C PHE A 87 8.22 11.09 5.22
N ALA A 88 9.35 10.65 5.81
CA ALA A 88 9.76 11.09 7.14
C ALA A 88 10.03 12.61 7.19
N ILE A 89 10.64 13.18 6.13
CA ILE A 89 10.84 14.62 6.00
C ILE A 89 9.49 15.35 5.89
N GLY A 90 8.58 14.86 5.08
CA GLY A 90 7.25 15.44 4.93
C GLY A 90 6.45 15.44 6.23
N VAL A 91 6.46 14.33 6.96
CA VAL A 91 5.82 14.21 8.30
C VAL A 91 6.44 15.18 9.29
N LYS A 92 7.76 15.35 9.27
CA LYS A 92 8.46 16.28 10.17
C LYS A 92 7.93 17.72 10.01
N PHE A 93 7.77 18.19 8.79
CA PHE A 93 7.36 19.57 8.49
C PHE A 93 5.85 19.81 8.49
N THR A 94 5.04 18.75 8.57
CA THR A 94 3.58 18.84 8.57
C THR A 94 2.97 18.19 9.81
N SER A 95 1.66 17.94 9.83
CA SER A 95 0.99 17.16 10.87
C SER A 95 0.70 15.73 10.40
N SER A 96 0.43 14.81 11.35
CA SER A 96 -0.02 13.45 11.07
C SER A 96 -1.30 13.44 10.24
N THR A 97 -2.24 14.33 10.57
CA THR A 97 -3.50 14.50 9.86
C THR A 97 -3.29 14.96 8.41
N VAL A 98 -2.44 15.97 8.16
CA VAL A 98 -2.12 16.45 6.81
C VAL A 98 -1.39 15.35 6.02
N THR A 99 -0.47 14.64 6.63
CA THR A 99 0.26 13.52 6.00
C THR A 99 -0.70 12.43 5.55
N SER A 100 -1.61 11.98 6.42
CA SER A 100 -2.58 10.95 6.07
C SER A 100 -3.60 11.45 5.04
N ALA A 101 -4.00 12.73 5.12
CA ALA A 101 -4.90 13.36 4.13
C ALA A 101 -4.29 13.37 2.72
N ILE A 102 -3.05 13.82 2.57
CA ILE A 102 -2.36 13.85 1.27
C ILE A 102 -2.14 12.42 0.74
N SER A 103 -1.81 11.47 1.63
CA SER A 103 -1.66 10.06 1.26
C SER A 103 -2.97 9.45 0.69
N ASN A 104 -4.12 10.03 0.98
CA ASN A 104 -5.41 9.61 0.39
C ASN A 104 -5.53 9.94 -1.10
N ALA A 105 -4.63 10.72 -1.68
CA ALA A 105 -4.54 10.89 -3.13
C ALA A 105 -3.87 9.66 -3.82
N ILE A 106 -3.23 8.76 -3.08
CA ILE A 106 -2.58 7.54 -3.62
C ILE A 106 -3.51 6.73 -4.54
N PRO A 107 -4.78 6.46 -4.21
CA PRO A 107 -5.67 5.70 -5.09
C PRO A 107 -5.85 6.34 -6.46
N VAL A 108 -6.00 7.66 -6.48
CA VAL A 108 -6.20 8.43 -7.72
C VAL A 108 -4.95 8.36 -8.59
N VAL A 109 -3.79 8.64 -8.00
CA VAL A 109 -2.50 8.61 -8.71
C VAL A 109 -2.20 7.19 -9.19
N THR A 110 -2.41 6.17 -8.35
CA THR A 110 -2.19 4.77 -8.72
C THR A 110 -3.11 4.34 -9.87
N PHE A 111 -4.40 4.72 -9.82
CA PHE A 111 -5.33 4.40 -10.89
C PHE A 111 -4.95 5.11 -12.20
N THR A 112 -4.63 6.39 -12.14
CA THR A 112 -4.20 7.16 -13.31
C THR A 112 -2.96 6.53 -13.95
N LEU A 113 -1.95 6.20 -13.15
CA LEU A 113 -0.75 5.52 -13.61
C LEU A 113 -1.07 4.12 -14.17
N ALA A 114 -1.95 3.35 -13.52
CA ALA A 114 -2.34 2.04 -14.00
C ALA A 114 -3.06 2.09 -15.36
N VAL A 115 -3.89 3.11 -15.60
CA VAL A 115 -4.54 3.35 -16.90
C VAL A 115 -3.51 3.77 -17.95
N LEU A 116 -2.60 4.71 -17.63
CA LEU A 116 -1.54 5.14 -18.53
C LEU A 116 -0.61 3.98 -18.94
N LEU A 117 -0.30 3.10 -18.01
CA LEU A 117 0.53 1.91 -18.25
C LEU A 117 -0.28 0.72 -18.82
N ARG A 118 -1.55 0.92 -19.16
CA ARG A 118 -2.46 -0.10 -19.71
C ARG A 118 -2.63 -1.34 -18.83
N LEU A 119 -2.44 -1.20 -17.53
CA LEU A 119 -2.67 -2.25 -16.53
C LEU A 119 -4.15 -2.37 -16.15
N GLU A 120 -4.90 -1.28 -16.28
CA GLU A 120 -6.35 -1.22 -16.06
C GLU A 120 -7.05 -0.67 -17.29
N SER A 121 -8.20 -1.28 -17.65
CA SER A 121 -9.07 -0.82 -18.71
C SER A 121 -10.27 -0.09 -18.15
N VAL A 122 -10.58 1.08 -18.70
CA VAL A 122 -11.76 1.86 -18.34
C VAL A 122 -12.68 1.94 -19.54
N THR A 123 -13.85 1.32 -19.43
CA THR A 123 -14.88 1.40 -20.44
C THR A 123 -15.92 2.45 -20.04
N LEU A 124 -15.74 3.69 -20.50
CA LEU A 124 -16.61 4.84 -20.17
C LEU A 124 -18.08 4.63 -20.60
N LYS A 125 -18.32 3.75 -21.55
CA LYS A 125 -19.69 3.44 -22.03
C LYS A 125 -20.50 2.57 -21.07
N LYS A 126 -19.89 1.99 -20.05
CA LYS A 126 -20.56 1.12 -19.08
C LYS A 126 -20.66 1.80 -17.72
N ILE A 127 -21.78 1.63 -17.00
CA ILE A 127 -22.05 2.22 -15.67
C ILE A 127 -20.90 1.94 -14.68
N ARG A 128 -20.27 0.78 -14.74
CA ARG A 128 -19.12 0.41 -13.92
C ARG A 128 -17.87 1.27 -14.14
N GLY A 129 -17.61 1.66 -15.41
CA GLY A 129 -16.52 2.58 -15.73
C GLY A 129 -16.79 3.98 -15.19
N ILE A 130 -18.02 4.44 -15.30
CA ILE A 130 -18.50 5.72 -14.73
C ILE A 130 -18.37 5.69 -13.21
N ALA A 131 -18.78 4.59 -12.53
CA ALA A 131 -18.68 4.46 -11.08
C ALA A 131 -17.23 4.52 -10.59
N LYS A 132 -16.27 3.92 -11.31
CA LYS A 132 -14.85 4.03 -10.97
C LYS A 132 -14.36 5.48 -11.03
N ILE A 133 -14.68 6.19 -12.11
CA ILE A 133 -14.28 7.60 -12.29
C ILE A 133 -14.95 8.49 -11.25
N LEU A 134 -16.26 8.32 -11.04
CA LEU A 134 -16.99 9.07 -10.02
C LEU A 134 -16.38 8.86 -8.63
N GLY A 135 -16.04 7.62 -8.29
CA GLY A 135 -15.39 7.30 -7.04
C GLY A 135 -14.03 8.00 -6.87
N ILE A 136 -13.23 8.07 -7.93
CA ILE A 136 -11.95 8.78 -7.92
C ILE A 136 -12.15 10.29 -7.76
N VAL A 137 -13.13 10.88 -8.46
CA VAL A 137 -13.48 12.30 -8.34
C VAL A 137 -13.96 12.62 -6.91
N LEU A 138 -14.77 11.74 -6.30
CA LEU A 138 -15.19 11.89 -4.90
C LEU A 138 -14.02 11.81 -3.93
N CYS A 139 -13.07 10.89 -4.14
CA CYS A 139 -11.84 10.83 -3.33
C CYS A 139 -11.03 12.12 -3.46
N LEU A 140 -10.84 12.63 -4.70
CA LEU A 140 -10.15 13.90 -4.92
C LEU A 140 -10.85 15.07 -4.23
N ALA A 141 -12.17 15.17 -4.38
CA ALA A 141 -12.97 16.21 -3.71
C ALA A 141 -12.80 16.13 -2.19
N GLY A 142 -12.81 14.91 -1.63
CA GLY A 142 -12.54 14.67 -0.22
C GLY A 142 -11.15 15.17 0.22
N VAL A 143 -10.11 14.88 -0.55
CA VAL A 143 -8.74 15.37 -0.29
C VAL A 143 -8.67 16.90 -0.37
N ILE A 144 -9.31 17.53 -1.36
CA ILE A 144 -9.35 18.99 -1.51
C ILE A 144 -10.06 19.63 -0.32
N ILE A 145 -11.20 19.10 0.12
CA ILE A 145 -11.91 19.58 1.32
C ILE A 145 -11.00 19.46 2.55
N LEU A 146 -10.33 18.35 2.75
CA LEU A 146 -9.38 18.16 3.86
C LEU A 146 -8.23 19.18 3.84
N ALA A 147 -7.73 19.52 2.65
CA ALA A 147 -6.60 20.43 2.49
C ALA A 147 -6.98 21.91 2.68
N PHE A 148 -8.17 22.31 2.24
CA PHE A 148 -8.55 23.72 2.15
C PHE A 148 -9.70 24.15 3.07
N TYR A 149 -10.52 23.22 3.56
CA TYR A 149 -11.63 23.51 4.42
C TYR A 149 -11.44 22.94 5.82
N GLU A 150 -11.04 23.75 6.76
CA GLU A 150 -10.89 23.35 8.17
C GLU A 150 -12.26 23.22 8.86
N GLY A 151 -13.15 24.18 8.66
CA GLY A 151 -14.46 24.26 9.31
C GLY A 151 -14.39 24.47 10.83
N PRO A 152 -15.55 24.51 11.52
CA PRO A 152 -15.60 24.64 12.97
C PRO A 152 -15.04 23.39 13.66
N ASN A 153 -14.42 23.60 14.82
CA ASN A 153 -13.96 22.53 15.69
C ASN A 153 -15.17 21.79 16.28
N LEU A 154 -15.23 20.49 16.09
CA LEU A 154 -16.18 19.63 16.79
C LEU A 154 -15.61 19.36 18.18
N LYS A 155 -16.48 19.26 19.20
CA LYS A 155 -16.05 19.02 20.58
C LYS A 155 -15.16 17.77 20.63
N SER A 156 -14.01 17.88 21.30
CA SER A 156 -13.15 16.74 21.59
C SER A 156 -13.94 15.67 22.36
N VAL A 157 -13.86 14.44 21.90
CA VAL A 157 -14.52 13.29 22.55
C VAL A 157 -13.80 12.90 23.86
N SER A 158 -12.57 13.36 24.04
CA SER A 158 -11.76 13.00 25.19
C SER A 158 -11.55 14.16 26.17
N HIS A 159 -12.07 13.99 27.41
CA HIS A 159 -11.70 14.79 28.57
C HIS A 159 -10.39 14.32 29.26
N HIS A 160 -9.68 13.34 28.66
CA HIS A 160 -8.48 12.77 29.26
C HIS A 160 -7.22 13.50 28.77
N GLN A 161 -6.25 13.66 29.66
CA GLN A 161 -4.91 14.12 29.32
C GLN A 161 -4.31 13.18 28.27
N PRO A 162 -3.57 13.69 27.26
CA PRO A 162 -2.98 12.86 26.23
C PRO A 162 -2.12 11.76 26.87
N PHE A 163 -2.41 10.52 26.48
CA PHE A 163 -1.72 9.32 26.99
C PHE A 163 -0.25 9.27 26.57
N LEU A 164 0.07 9.85 25.42
CA LEU A 164 1.42 10.09 24.99
C LEU A 164 1.87 11.42 25.61
N ASN A 165 2.83 11.37 26.51
CA ASN A 165 3.54 12.53 27.02
C ASN A 165 4.30 13.16 25.87
N GLY A 166 3.57 13.78 24.94
CA GLY A 166 4.16 14.57 23.87
C GLY A 166 5.19 15.49 24.51
N SER A 167 6.45 15.21 24.27
CA SER A 167 7.58 15.95 24.74
C SER A 167 7.23 17.43 24.74
N LYS A 168 7.36 18.09 25.91
CA LYS A 168 7.05 19.51 26.13
C LYS A 168 7.90 20.46 25.27
N ASN A 169 8.76 19.95 24.42
CA ASN A 169 9.35 20.65 23.29
C ASN A 169 8.34 20.74 22.14
N LYS A 170 7.29 21.55 22.33
CA LYS A 170 6.56 22.09 21.21
C LYS A 170 7.59 22.80 20.31
N GLN A 171 8.01 22.14 19.23
CA GLN A 171 8.56 22.87 18.10
C GLN A 171 7.55 23.97 17.82
N GLY A 172 7.97 25.23 17.91
CA GLY A 172 7.11 26.36 17.65
C GLY A 172 6.40 26.18 16.29
N PRO A 173 5.32 26.91 16.01
CA PRO A 173 4.59 26.75 14.76
C PRO A 173 5.59 26.82 13.61
N HIS A 174 5.64 25.74 12.80
CA HIS A 174 6.48 25.70 11.61
C HIS A 174 6.25 26.96 10.80
N SER A 175 7.31 27.53 10.23
CA SER A 175 7.15 28.67 9.37
C SER A 175 6.21 28.29 8.20
N LYS A 176 5.46 29.27 7.68
CA LYS A 176 4.57 28.99 6.52
C LYS A 176 5.34 28.34 5.36
N LEU A 177 6.61 28.71 5.20
CA LEU A 177 7.47 28.15 4.16
C LEU A 177 7.79 26.66 4.41
N GLU A 178 8.13 26.29 5.65
CA GLU A 178 8.40 24.89 6.01
C GLU A 178 7.17 24.02 5.79
N TRP A 179 5.98 24.51 6.14
CA TRP A 179 4.73 23.81 5.93
C TRP A 179 4.44 23.59 4.42
N ILE A 180 4.66 24.61 3.58
CA ILE A 180 4.49 24.50 2.12
C ILE A 180 5.48 23.49 1.55
N ILE A 181 6.75 23.55 1.95
CA ILE A 181 7.79 22.59 1.52
C ILE A 181 7.41 21.17 1.93
N GLY A 182 7.00 20.97 3.19
CA GLY A 182 6.57 19.67 3.69
C GLY A 182 5.37 19.09 2.92
N THR A 183 4.40 19.94 2.60
CA THR A 183 3.23 19.58 1.79
C THR A 183 3.64 19.15 0.38
N PHE A 184 4.53 19.91 -0.27
CA PHE A 184 5.04 19.56 -1.60
C PHE A 184 5.81 18.23 -1.57
N ILE A 185 6.63 18.01 -0.55
CA ILE A 185 7.36 16.74 -0.35
C ILE A 185 6.38 15.57 -0.19
N LEU A 186 5.26 15.73 0.53
CA LEU A 186 4.25 14.70 0.67
C LEU A 186 3.49 14.41 -0.63
N ILE A 187 3.26 15.41 -1.48
CA ILE A 187 2.70 15.20 -2.82
C ILE A 187 3.67 14.36 -3.66
N LEU A 188 4.96 14.69 -3.63
CA LEU A 188 6.00 13.91 -4.31
C LEU A 188 6.07 12.48 -3.78
N PHE A 189 5.99 12.30 -2.46
CA PHE A 189 5.86 10.99 -1.82
C PHE A 189 4.67 10.19 -2.36
N THR A 190 3.50 10.80 -2.48
CA THR A 190 2.28 10.14 -2.96
C THR A 190 2.42 9.64 -4.40
N ILE A 191 3.05 10.43 -5.27
CA ILE A 191 3.33 10.05 -6.66
C ILE A 191 4.35 8.90 -6.69
N ALA A 192 5.45 9.04 -5.96
CA ALA A 192 6.51 8.04 -5.90
C ALA A 192 6.01 6.70 -5.32
N TRP A 193 5.21 6.75 -4.24
CA TRP A 193 4.58 5.57 -3.64
C TRP A 193 3.66 4.84 -4.61
N SER A 194 2.80 5.58 -5.32
CA SER A 194 1.89 5.01 -6.32
C SER A 194 2.65 4.29 -7.43
N PHE A 195 3.73 4.90 -7.91
CA PHE A 195 4.60 4.30 -8.92
C PHE A 195 5.30 3.05 -8.39
N TRP A 196 5.81 3.09 -7.18
CA TRP A 196 6.47 1.95 -6.54
C TRP A 196 5.52 0.75 -6.34
N VAL A 197 4.27 0.99 -5.90
CA VAL A 197 3.27 -0.08 -5.76
C VAL A 197 3.01 -0.78 -7.10
N ILE A 198 3.00 -0.03 -8.20
CA ILE A 198 2.85 -0.59 -9.54
C ILE A 198 4.09 -1.40 -9.95
N LEU A 199 5.29 -0.90 -9.67
CA LEU A 199 6.56 -1.58 -10.02
C LEU A 199 6.76 -2.90 -9.27
N GLN A 200 6.16 -3.08 -8.10
CA GLN A 200 6.20 -4.35 -7.37
C GLN A 200 5.54 -5.50 -8.13
N GLY A 201 4.49 -5.21 -8.91
CA GLY A 201 3.73 -6.23 -9.62
C GLY A 201 4.57 -7.07 -10.59
N PRO A 202 5.30 -6.46 -11.55
CA PRO A 202 6.22 -7.18 -12.44
C PRO A 202 7.31 -7.96 -11.70
N VAL A 203 7.93 -7.37 -10.68
CA VAL A 203 8.98 -8.05 -9.89
C VAL A 203 8.43 -9.25 -9.14
N LEU A 204 7.21 -9.14 -8.59
CA LEU A 204 6.53 -10.23 -7.88
C LEU A 204 6.15 -11.38 -8.84
N LYS A 205 5.86 -11.10 -10.12
CA LYS A 205 5.63 -12.14 -11.14
C LYS A 205 6.91 -12.91 -11.47
N GLU A 206 8.06 -12.22 -11.55
CA GLU A 206 9.35 -12.85 -11.80
C GLU A 206 9.88 -13.60 -10.57
N TYR A 207 9.59 -13.12 -9.37
CA TYR A 207 10.01 -13.69 -8.10
C TYR A 207 8.82 -13.84 -7.14
N PRO A 208 8.04 -14.93 -7.26
CA PRO A 208 6.73 -15.08 -6.61
C PRO A 208 6.78 -15.31 -5.09
N SER A 209 7.97 -15.38 -4.48
CA SER A 209 8.11 -15.50 -3.02
C SER A 209 7.96 -14.15 -2.32
N LYS A 210 6.74 -13.83 -1.88
CA LYS A 210 6.40 -12.56 -1.21
C LYS A 210 7.23 -12.28 0.03
N LEU A 211 7.43 -13.32 0.85
CA LEU A 211 8.18 -13.20 2.09
C LEU A 211 9.66 -12.90 1.82
N LEU A 212 10.28 -13.59 0.88
CA LEU A 212 11.66 -13.31 0.48
C LEU A 212 11.79 -11.97 -0.23
N LEU A 213 10.85 -11.63 -1.12
CA LEU A 213 10.86 -10.34 -1.81
C LEU A 213 10.78 -9.17 -0.81
N SER A 214 9.83 -9.21 0.15
CA SER A 214 9.71 -8.16 1.16
C SER A 214 10.97 -8.07 2.04
N THR A 215 11.50 -9.21 2.46
CA THR A 215 12.70 -9.27 3.30
C THR A 215 13.94 -8.78 2.55
N LEU A 216 14.12 -9.15 1.27
CA LEU A 216 15.23 -8.65 0.45
C LEU A 216 15.12 -7.14 0.20
N CYS A 217 13.91 -6.63 -0.07
CA CYS A 217 13.69 -5.18 -0.22
C CYS A 217 14.04 -4.42 1.07
N THR A 218 13.62 -4.93 2.24
CA THR A 218 13.96 -4.28 3.51
C THR A 218 15.43 -4.43 3.83
N PHE A 219 16.05 -5.57 3.55
CA PHE A 219 17.50 -5.80 3.74
C PHE A 219 18.35 -4.82 2.92
N PHE A 220 18.08 -4.70 1.61
CA PHE A 220 18.77 -3.70 0.79
C PHE A 220 18.46 -2.28 1.27
N GLY A 221 17.22 -2.03 1.71
CA GLY A 221 16.83 -0.76 2.31
C GLY A 221 17.64 -0.42 3.57
N VAL A 222 17.93 -1.40 4.44
CA VAL A 222 18.81 -1.20 5.62
C VAL A 222 20.19 -0.75 5.18
N MET A 223 20.83 -1.48 4.24
CA MET A 223 22.16 -1.13 3.76
C MET A 223 22.20 0.28 3.17
N GLN A 224 21.25 0.60 2.30
CA GLN A 224 21.15 1.90 1.64
C GLN A 224 20.86 3.02 2.65
N SER A 225 19.91 2.81 3.57
CA SER A 225 19.53 3.80 4.58
C SER A 225 20.64 4.03 5.63
N PHE A 226 21.46 3.00 5.91
CA PHE A 226 22.65 3.16 6.75
C PHE A 226 23.61 4.18 6.16
N PHE A 227 23.93 4.06 4.88
CA PHE A 227 24.82 5.01 4.20
C PHE A 227 24.21 6.42 4.14
N VAL A 228 22.90 6.51 3.85
CA VAL A 228 22.20 7.79 3.85
C VAL A 228 22.24 8.45 5.23
N ALA A 229 21.96 7.69 6.29
CA ALA A 229 21.97 8.20 7.65
C ALA A 229 23.38 8.59 8.11
N LEU A 230 24.41 7.81 7.74
CA LEU A 230 25.82 8.11 8.07
C LEU A 230 26.31 9.40 7.42
N ILE A 231 25.88 9.68 6.19
CA ILE A 231 26.24 10.91 5.47
C ILE A 231 25.47 12.12 6.02
N ALA A 232 24.15 11.93 6.31
CA ALA A 232 23.28 13.02 6.75
C ALA A 232 23.49 13.41 8.20
N GLU A 233 23.81 12.46 9.09
CA GLU A 233 23.94 12.70 10.52
C GLU A 233 25.28 12.17 11.04
N ARG A 234 26.22 13.10 11.24
CA ARG A 234 27.58 12.82 11.70
C ARG A 234 27.71 12.79 13.21
N ASP A 235 26.69 13.23 13.94
CA ASP A 235 26.70 13.22 15.40
C ASP A 235 26.22 11.85 15.92
N PHE A 236 27.17 11.00 16.33
CA PHE A 236 26.89 9.66 16.85
C PHE A 236 26.10 9.66 18.17
N ASN A 237 26.00 10.79 18.89
CA ASN A 237 25.14 10.85 20.08
C ASN A 237 23.65 10.72 19.70
N LYS A 238 23.25 11.19 18.53
CA LYS A 238 21.88 11.08 18.03
C LYS A 238 21.51 9.67 17.58
N TRP A 239 22.50 8.77 17.44
CA TRP A 239 22.27 7.37 17.12
C TRP A 239 21.92 6.53 18.35
N LYS A 240 22.06 7.08 19.55
CA LYS A 240 21.72 6.37 20.78
C LYS A 240 20.21 6.24 20.90
N LEU A 241 19.72 5.00 20.89
CA LEU A 241 18.34 4.68 21.20
C LEU A 241 18.16 4.67 22.72
N HIS A 242 17.28 5.49 23.23
CA HIS A 242 16.87 5.46 24.62
C HIS A 242 15.71 4.47 24.78
N LEU A 243 15.58 3.89 26.00
CA LEU A 243 14.46 3.00 26.35
C LEU A 243 13.25 3.87 26.72
N ASP A 244 12.69 4.56 25.73
CA ASP A 244 11.57 5.47 25.83
C ASP A 244 10.48 5.14 24.76
N ASP A 245 9.45 5.97 24.71
CA ASP A 245 8.35 5.82 23.76
C ASP A 245 8.84 5.81 22.29
N SER A 246 9.99 6.44 22.02
CA SER A 246 10.62 6.47 20.68
C SER A 246 11.07 5.07 20.24
N LEU A 247 11.61 4.25 21.16
CA LEU A 247 11.98 2.88 20.85
C LEU A 247 10.76 2.03 20.49
N LEU A 248 9.66 2.17 21.25
CA LEU A 248 8.42 1.44 20.96
C LEU A 248 7.88 1.79 19.57
N ALA A 249 7.88 3.06 19.22
CA ALA A 249 7.43 3.52 17.90
C ALA A 249 8.36 3.05 16.76
N VAL A 250 9.68 3.02 16.98
CA VAL A 250 10.64 2.46 16.02
C VAL A 250 10.42 0.96 15.82
N LEU A 251 10.22 0.20 16.92
CA LEU A 251 9.95 -1.24 16.87
C LEU A 251 8.61 -1.52 16.16
N TYR A 252 7.56 -0.78 16.46
CA TYR A 252 6.28 -0.89 15.76
C TYR A 252 6.44 -0.60 14.28
N SER A 253 7.05 0.52 13.93
CA SER A 253 7.29 0.92 12.53
C SER A 253 8.18 -0.07 11.79
N GLY A 254 9.13 -0.72 12.47
CA GLY A 254 10.02 -1.73 11.90
C GLY A 254 9.31 -3.06 11.73
N ILE A 255 8.95 -3.71 12.82
CA ILE A 255 8.46 -5.09 12.82
C ILE A 255 7.06 -5.17 12.21
N ILE A 256 6.15 -4.31 12.66
CA ILE A 256 4.75 -4.40 12.24
C ILE A 256 4.56 -3.74 10.87
N VAL A 257 5.10 -2.54 10.63
CA VAL A 257 4.84 -1.82 9.38
C VAL A 257 5.77 -2.26 8.26
N SER A 258 7.10 -2.18 8.46
CA SER A 258 8.06 -2.53 7.41
C SER A 258 8.23 -4.05 7.22
N GLY A 259 7.90 -4.85 8.22
CA GLY A 259 7.88 -6.31 8.13
C GLY A 259 6.49 -6.82 7.74
N LEU A 260 5.58 -6.93 8.72
CA LEU A 260 4.29 -7.60 8.56
C LEU A 260 3.40 -6.91 7.52
N ALA A 261 3.15 -5.59 7.63
CA ALA A 261 2.24 -4.90 6.73
C ALA A 261 2.78 -4.89 5.30
N PHE A 262 4.09 -4.76 5.08
CA PHE A 262 4.68 -4.84 3.75
C PHE A 262 4.49 -6.24 3.12
N TYR A 263 4.70 -7.32 3.88
CA TYR A 263 4.41 -8.68 3.41
C TYR A 263 2.93 -8.86 3.05
N LEU A 264 2.03 -8.42 3.92
CA LEU A 264 0.58 -8.50 3.70
C LEU A 264 0.14 -7.66 2.50
N GLN A 265 0.74 -6.49 2.30
CA GLN A 265 0.49 -5.64 1.13
C GLN A 265 0.90 -6.33 -0.17
N LEU A 266 2.08 -7.00 -0.21
CA LEU A 266 2.51 -7.79 -1.38
C LEU A 266 1.56 -8.95 -1.65
N TRP A 267 1.03 -9.59 -0.60
CA TRP A 267 0.05 -10.65 -0.74
C TRP A 267 -1.28 -10.13 -1.34
N CYS A 268 -1.77 -8.98 -0.90
CA CYS A 268 -2.95 -8.33 -1.49
C CYS A 268 -2.70 -7.90 -2.93
N LEU A 269 -1.52 -7.35 -3.21
CA LEU A 269 -1.10 -6.91 -4.54
C LEU A 269 -1.10 -8.05 -5.56
N GLU A 270 -0.59 -9.23 -5.17
CA GLU A 270 -0.60 -10.42 -6.02
C GLU A 270 -2.04 -10.88 -6.33
N LYS A 271 -2.93 -10.87 -5.34
CA LYS A 271 -4.30 -11.38 -5.48
C LYS A 271 -5.25 -10.45 -6.24
N LYS A 272 -5.16 -9.16 -6.01
CA LYS A 272 -6.17 -8.18 -6.50
C LYS A 272 -5.55 -6.99 -7.27
N GLY A 273 -4.22 -6.90 -7.33
CA GLY A 273 -3.48 -5.86 -8.06
C GLY A 273 -3.28 -4.54 -7.31
N PRO A 274 -2.49 -3.61 -7.89
CA PRO A 274 -2.05 -2.38 -7.22
C PRO A 274 -3.20 -1.40 -6.95
N VAL A 275 -4.14 -1.27 -7.87
CA VAL A 275 -5.29 -0.37 -7.71
C VAL A 275 -6.17 -0.80 -6.54
N PHE A 276 -6.40 -2.12 -6.36
CA PHE A 276 -7.19 -2.62 -5.25
C PHE A 276 -6.54 -2.29 -3.90
N THR A 277 -5.22 -2.48 -3.76
CA THR A 277 -4.52 -2.17 -2.50
C THR A 277 -4.53 -0.67 -2.19
N ALA A 278 -4.39 0.17 -3.22
CA ALA A 278 -4.38 1.63 -3.05
C ALA A 278 -5.75 2.20 -2.66
N ILE A 279 -6.85 1.67 -3.19
CA ILE A 279 -8.21 2.17 -2.95
C ILE A 279 -8.59 2.16 -1.45
N TRP A 280 -7.99 1.27 -0.64
CA TRP A 280 -8.28 1.18 0.79
C TRP A 280 -7.57 2.25 1.64
N GLN A 281 -6.73 3.08 1.05
CA GLN A 281 -5.99 4.14 1.76
C GLN A 281 -6.88 5.08 2.60
N PRO A 282 -8.10 5.50 2.17
CA PRO A 282 -8.97 6.32 3.00
C PRO A 282 -9.30 5.73 4.37
N LEU A 283 -9.27 4.40 4.51
CA LEU A 283 -9.49 3.76 5.80
C LEU A 283 -8.36 4.06 6.79
N SER A 284 -7.11 4.12 6.33
CA SER A 284 -5.98 4.50 7.21
C SER A 284 -6.12 5.93 7.73
N PHE A 285 -6.67 6.85 6.91
CA PHE A 285 -6.97 8.21 7.34
C PHE A 285 -8.03 8.24 8.46
N LEU A 286 -9.13 7.50 8.31
CA LEU A 286 -10.16 7.43 9.35
C LEU A 286 -9.60 6.90 10.68
N VAL A 287 -8.74 5.89 10.60
CA VAL A 287 -8.03 5.35 11.77
C VAL A 287 -7.12 6.41 12.38
N THR A 288 -6.32 7.10 11.58
CA THR A 288 -5.46 8.18 12.04
C THR A 288 -6.26 9.29 12.71
N LEU A 289 -7.37 9.72 12.11
CA LEU A 289 -8.25 10.75 12.67
C LEU A 289 -8.84 10.34 14.01
N ALA A 290 -9.34 9.11 14.13
CA ALA A 290 -9.89 8.58 15.36
C ALA A 290 -8.81 8.47 16.46
N CYS A 291 -7.66 7.91 16.11
CA CYS A 291 -6.57 7.73 17.07
C CYS A 291 -5.91 9.06 17.47
N SER A 292 -5.73 10.04 16.55
CA SER A 292 -5.15 11.33 16.90
C SER A 292 -6.08 12.11 17.84
N SER A 293 -7.39 12.00 17.65
CA SER A 293 -8.36 12.62 18.57
C SER A 293 -8.35 11.97 19.96
N PHE A 294 -8.20 10.63 20.01
CA PHE A 294 -8.24 9.90 21.28
C PHE A 294 -6.91 9.96 22.05
N PHE A 295 -5.77 9.74 21.38
CA PHE A 295 -4.45 9.65 22.04
C PHE A 295 -3.72 10.98 22.14
N LEU A 296 -3.85 11.86 21.13
CA LEU A 296 -3.19 13.16 21.10
C LEU A 296 -4.11 14.32 21.54
N GLY A 297 -5.41 14.06 21.71
CA GLY A 297 -6.38 15.10 22.07
C GLY A 297 -6.57 16.13 20.97
N GLU A 298 -6.22 15.83 19.71
CA GLU A 298 -6.45 16.73 18.59
C GLU A 298 -7.95 16.93 18.36
N MET A 299 -8.35 18.21 18.19
CA MET A 299 -9.76 18.53 17.91
C MET A 299 -10.10 18.10 16.48
N ILE A 300 -11.17 17.31 16.35
CA ILE A 300 -11.70 16.93 15.04
C ILE A 300 -12.35 18.17 14.41
N LYS A 301 -11.89 18.54 13.22
CA LYS A 301 -12.46 19.63 12.42
C LYS A 301 -13.58 19.10 11.52
N LEU A 302 -14.61 19.89 11.27
CA LEU A 302 -15.73 19.50 10.41
C LEU A 302 -15.24 19.15 8.99
N GLY A 303 -14.23 19.85 8.47
CA GLY A 303 -13.62 19.54 7.19
C GLY A 303 -13.04 18.12 7.11
N SER A 304 -12.44 17.63 8.22
CA SER A 304 -11.92 16.26 8.29
C SER A 304 -13.03 15.21 8.21
N VAL A 305 -14.19 15.47 8.81
CA VAL A 305 -15.33 14.56 8.77
C VAL A 305 -15.95 14.53 7.36
N LEU A 306 -16.21 15.71 6.78
CA LEU A 306 -16.79 15.81 5.44
C LEU A 306 -15.88 15.21 4.37
N GLY A 307 -14.59 15.54 4.41
CA GLY A 307 -13.59 14.95 3.51
C GLY A 307 -13.50 13.44 3.66
N GLY A 308 -13.51 12.93 4.90
CA GLY A 308 -13.51 11.50 5.20
C GLY A 308 -14.72 10.78 4.63
N LEU A 309 -15.93 11.34 4.79
CA LEU A 309 -17.18 10.78 4.25
C LEU A 309 -17.16 10.72 2.71
N LEU A 310 -16.68 11.77 2.05
CA LEU A 310 -16.54 11.78 0.59
C LEU A 310 -15.55 10.72 0.10
N MET A 311 -14.42 10.55 0.81
CA MET A 311 -13.44 9.51 0.46
C MET A 311 -13.99 8.09 0.65
N VAL A 312 -14.77 7.85 1.71
CA VAL A 312 -15.44 6.54 1.91
C VAL A 312 -16.48 6.28 0.81
N GLY A 313 -17.27 7.29 0.45
CA GLY A 313 -18.21 7.20 -0.67
C GLY A 313 -17.49 6.91 -2.01
N GLY A 314 -16.36 7.59 -2.24
CA GLY A 314 -15.51 7.36 -3.38
C GLY A 314 -14.92 5.94 -3.40
N LEU A 315 -14.38 5.48 -2.28
CA LEU A 315 -13.90 4.11 -2.09
C LEU A 315 -14.98 3.08 -2.46
N TYR A 316 -16.18 3.24 -1.90
CA TYR A 316 -17.30 2.34 -2.18
C TYR A 316 -17.64 2.30 -3.68
N SER A 317 -17.73 3.46 -4.35
CA SER A 317 -18.04 3.56 -5.78
C SER A 317 -17.00 2.84 -6.65
N VAL A 318 -15.70 2.98 -6.35
CA VAL A 318 -14.64 2.29 -7.10
C VAL A 318 -14.67 0.78 -6.86
N LEU A 319 -14.86 0.34 -5.61
CA LEU A 319 -14.94 -1.09 -5.27
C LEU A 319 -16.13 -1.75 -5.96
N TRP A 320 -17.30 -1.09 -5.95
CA TRP A 320 -18.49 -1.56 -6.64
C TRP A 320 -18.26 -1.69 -8.15
N GLY A 321 -17.67 -0.67 -8.79
CA GLY A 321 -17.32 -0.72 -10.20
C GLY A 321 -16.34 -1.84 -10.55
N LYS A 322 -15.34 -2.08 -9.69
CA LYS A 322 -14.36 -3.16 -9.88
C LYS A 322 -14.96 -4.55 -9.68
N GLN A 323 -15.84 -4.72 -8.70
CA GLN A 323 -16.53 -5.99 -8.47
C GLN A 323 -17.41 -6.39 -9.67
N ARG A 324 -18.15 -5.44 -10.24
CA ARG A 324 -18.97 -5.64 -11.43
C ARG A 324 -18.12 -6.02 -12.66
N ASP A 325 -16.93 -5.42 -12.85
CA ASP A 325 -16.02 -5.81 -13.91
C ASP A 325 -15.52 -7.27 -13.76
N ASN A 326 -15.27 -7.71 -12.54
CA ASN A 326 -14.81 -9.07 -12.28
C ASN A 326 -15.91 -10.12 -12.50
N LEU A 327 -17.16 -9.77 -12.24
CA LEU A 327 -18.31 -10.66 -12.49
C LEU A 327 -18.55 -10.90 -13.99
N GLU A 328 -18.38 -9.87 -14.83
CA GLU A 328 -18.52 -10.04 -16.31
C GLU A 328 -17.31 -10.74 -16.96
N LYS A 329 -16.12 -10.70 -16.32
CA LYS A 329 -14.93 -11.39 -16.81
C LYS A 329 -14.87 -12.88 -16.44
N LYS A 330 -15.74 -13.36 -15.55
CA LYS A 330 -15.96 -14.79 -15.36
C LYS A 330 -16.87 -15.27 -16.50
N PRO A 331 -16.37 -16.07 -17.46
CA PRO A 331 -17.26 -16.73 -18.41
C PRO A 331 -18.28 -17.54 -17.60
N SER A 332 -19.53 -17.43 -17.99
CA SER A 332 -20.57 -18.27 -17.43
C SER A 332 -20.14 -19.73 -17.64
N THR A 333 -19.95 -20.46 -16.58
CA THR A 333 -19.59 -21.88 -16.60
C THR A 333 -20.62 -22.69 -17.44
N GLU A 334 -21.80 -22.13 -17.68
CA GLU A 334 -22.84 -22.69 -18.56
C GLU A 334 -22.49 -22.59 -20.06
N GLU A 335 -21.71 -21.60 -20.51
CA GLU A 335 -21.28 -21.51 -21.91
C GLU A 335 -20.13 -22.48 -22.21
N GLU A 336 -19.23 -22.76 -21.27
CA GLU A 336 -18.20 -23.79 -21.45
C GLU A 336 -18.76 -25.21 -21.45
N ILE A 337 -19.82 -25.49 -20.68
CA ILE A 337 -20.51 -26.79 -20.68
C ILE A 337 -21.26 -26.98 -21.99
N ASN A 338 -21.87 -25.94 -22.55
CA ASN A 338 -22.61 -26.01 -23.82
C ASN A 338 -21.69 -26.11 -25.04
N CYS A 339 -20.44 -25.63 -24.98
CA CYS A 339 -19.46 -25.84 -26.05
C CYS A 339 -18.84 -27.25 -26.03
N GLN A 340 -18.90 -27.97 -24.91
CA GLN A 340 -18.42 -29.36 -24.80
C GLN A 340 -19.48 -30.41 -25.13
N GLU A 341 -20.77 -30.04 -25.18
CA GLU A 341 -21.90 -30.93 -25.54
C GLU A 341 -22.44 -30.70 -26.99
N LEU A 342 -21.58 -30.39 -27.93
CA LEU A 342 -21.97 -30.55 -29.35
C LEU A 342 -21.98 -32.04 -29.66
N PRO A 343 -23.16 -32.63 -29.94
CA PRO A 343 -23.25 -34.06 -30.22
C PRO A 343 -22.50 -34.37 -31.50
N VAL A 344 -21.53 -35.24 -31.40
CA VAL A 344 -21.01 -35.98 -32.58
C VAL A 344 -22.17 -36.64 -33.25
N SER A 345 -22.65 -36.03 -34.35
CA SER A 345 -23.67 -36.59 -35.21
C SER A 345 -23.18 -37.95 -35.72
N LYS A 346 -23.77 -39.01 -35.15
CA LYS A 346 -23.75 -40.35 -35.75
C LYS A 346 -24.58 -40.28 -37.04
N ASN A 347 -23.98 -40.09 -38.17
CA ASN A 347 -24.54 -40.50 -39.44
C ASN A 347 -24.16 -41.97 -39.66
N SER A 348 -25.02 -42.85 -39.20
CA SER A 348 -25.14 -44.21 -39.69
C SER A 348 -26.13 -44.19 -40.88
N THR A 349 -25.63 -44.38 -42.08
CA THR A 349 -26.49 -44.90 -43.14
C THR A 349 -25.66 -45.84 -44.00
N ASN A 350 -26.03 -47.09 -43.93
CA ASN A 350 -25.85 -48.21 -44.82
C ASN A 350 -25.33 -47.86 -46.23
N GLN A 351 -24.36 -48.58 -46.72
CA GLN A 351 -24.60 -49.44 -47.88
C GLN A 351 -23.51 -50.49 -48.02
N ASP A 352 -24.02 -51.67 -48.14
CA ASP A 352 -23.49 -52.93 -48.53
C ASP A 352 -22.54 -52.96 -49.71
N HIS A 353 -21.94 -54.14 -49.80
CA HIS A 353 -21.28 -54.82 -50.92
C HIS A 353 -19.77 -54.59 -51.02
N ALA A 354 -19.12 -55.56 -50.59
CA ALA A 354 -18.75 -56.78 -51.30
C ALA A 354 -17.35 -56.75 -51.91
N ILE A 355 -16.61 -57.73 -51.50
CA ILE A 355 -15.77 -58.62 -52.32
C ILE A 355 -14.24 -58.27 -52.40
N VAL A 356 -13.55 -59.27 -51.94
CA VAL A 356 -12.36 -59.96 -52.44
C VAL A 356 -10.99 -59.45 -51.98
N MET A 357 -10.46 -60.23 -51.01
CA MET A 357 -9.23 -61.03 -51.13
C MET A 357 -8.22 -60.57 -52.21
N HIS A 358 -7.06 -60.24 -51.82
CA HIS A 358 -5.85 -60.91 -52.26
C HIS A 358 -4.64 -60.43 -51.47
N ASP A 359 -4.06 -61.38 -50.76
CA ASP A 359 -2.68 -61.81 -50.74
C ASP A 359 -1.58 -60.77 -50.43
N LEU A 360 -0.97 -61.02 -49.27
CA LEU A 360 0.28 -61.76 -49.15
C LEU A 360 1.49 -61.05 -49.77
N ILE A 361 2.50 -60.92 -48.92
CA ILE A 361 3.94 -60.85 -49.26
C ILE A 361 4.52 -59.41 -49.48
N LYS A 362 5.11 -58.86 -48.52
CA LYS A 362 6.51 -58.91 -48.13
C LYS A 362 6.81 -58.17 -46.85
#